data_ab336529aedacc90a86f15a0c83927a3
#
_entry.id   ab336529aedacc90a86f15a0c83927a3
#
_cell.length_a   1.000
_cell.length_b   1.000
_cell.length_c   1.000
_cell.angle_alpha   90.00
_cell.angle_beta   90.00
_cell.angle_gamma   90.00
#
_symmetry.space_group_name_H-M   'P 1'
#
loop_
_entity.id
_entity.type
_entity.pdbx_description
1 polymer ?
#
loop_
_entity_poly.entity_id
_entity_poly.type
_entity_poly.pdbx_seq_one_letter_code
_entity_poly.pdbx_strand_id
1 'polypeptide(L)'
;MKRIVSCLHAILACGVIWCLGAGPVGAQGNTAEQLLTQWNKDVVGKTIVYIPVTYNAPLTRIWGQRMQMIAGRLGIKFSIRDPNFDTQREEQLLESEINQHPDVLIVHNPNVQVLASAIQRAEQAGIYVVQINMASRYKSDAFVGVQPNELGADMAQGVVDACGGPGSSHKIALMDGEVTSAYSIGIMQGAMAVFKKHPDIQIVSNQAANWDTKIAHDKAATVLQAHPDLCAYMGWWSGQDSGIAQAVRQAGLLGKVKIFTTGGGEPPACEYLTQGLFYEDFIYPATLQADQMMAVSEMLLQSGAKPGTFHIAVYTPIVPTTAKNVTATSCTPVSSK
;
A
#
# COMPACT_ATOMS: atom_id res chain seq x y z
N MET A 1 -7.10 -98.03 -32.28
CA MET A 1 -7.26 -99.03 -31.14
C MET A 1 -7.72 -98.25 -29.93
N LYS A 2 -8.88 -98.72 -29.39
CA LYS A 2 -9.33 -98.72 -27.97
C LYS A 2 -9.36 -97.29 -27.32
N ARG A 3 -10.37 -96.80 -26.70
CA ARG A 3 -11.74 -97.14 -26.15
C ARG A 3 -12.05 -95.88 -25.30
N ILE A 4 -13.16 -95.21 -25.57
CA ILE A 4 -14.39 -95.17 -24.76
C ILE A 4 -14.14 -95.23 -23.25
N VAL A 5 -14.56 -94.15 -22.51
CA VAL A 5 -15.61 -94.24 -21.52
C VAL A 5 -16.04 -92.87 -21.05
N SER A 6 -17.34 -92.72 -21.11
CA SER A 6 -18.16 -91.62 -20.64
C SER A 6 -18.32 -91.72 -19.10
N CYS A 7 -18.44 -90.54 -18.43
CA CYS A 7 -19.22 -90.42 -17.23
C CYS A 7 -19.70 -89.02 -17.00
N LEU A 8 -20.96 -88.82 -17.12
CA LEU A 8 -21.73 -87.72 -16.50
C LEU A 8 -21.61 -87.72 -15.02
N HIS A 9 -21.50 -86.56 -14.37
CA HIS A 9 -22.17 -86.33 -13.06
C HIS A 9 -22.30 -84.80 -12.84
N ALA A 10 -23.52 -84.37 -12.86
CA ALA A 10 -24.28 -83.56 -11.98
C ALA A 10 -23.65 -82.30 -11.32
N ILE A 11 -24.19 -81.23 -11.74
CA ILE A 11 -24.53 -79.95 -11.15
C ILE A 11 -24.59 -79.93 -9.63
N LEU A 12 -23.89 -79.00 -9.00
CA LEU A 12 -24.34 -78.28 -7.81
C LEU A 12 -23.91 -76.84 -7.88
N ALA A 13 -24.86 -75.96 -8.14
CA ALA A 13 -24.70 -74.52 -8.08
C ALA A 13 -24.58 -74.04 -6.63
N CYS A 14 -23.43 -73.57 -6.21
CA CYS A 14 -23.30 -72.78 -4.98
C CYS A 14 -23.21 -71.32 -5.38
N GLY A 15 -24.33 -70.62 -5.33
CA GLY A 15 -24.39 -69.17 -5.44
C GLY A 15 -23.70 -68.52 -4.23
N VAL A 16 -22.52 -67.97 -4.46
CA VAL A 16 -21.88 -67.06 -3.51
C VAL A 16 -22.47 -65.69 -3.77
N ILE A 17 -23.48 -65.33 -2.99
CA ILE A 17 -23.97 -63.95 -2.90
C ILE A 17 -22.85 -63.11 -2.25
N TRP A 18 -22.11 -62.38 -3.06
CA TRP A 18 -21.28 -61.27 -2.61
C TRP A 18 -22.22 -60.16 -2.14
N CYS A 19 -22.52 -60.12 -0.85
CA CYS A 19 -23.00 -58.91 -0.22
C CYS A 19 -21.87 -57.89 -0.28
N LEU A 20 -21.87 -57.05 -1.33
CA LEU A 20 -21.16 -55.77 -1.31
C LEU A 20 -21.73 -54.99 -0.14
N GLY A 21 -21.08 -55.08 1.00
CA GLY A 21 -21.29 -54.13 2.09
C GLY A 21 -20.97 -52.73 1.58
N ALA A 22 -22.01 -52.01 1.20
CA ALA A 22 -21.92 -50.57 1.10
C ALA A 22 -21.65 -50.07 2.54
N GLY A 23 -20.38 -49.96 2.90
CA GLY A 23 -20.00 -49.18 4.06
C GLY A 23 -20.60 -47.80 3.90
N PRO A 24 -20.97 -47.10 4.98
CA PRO A 24 -21.44 -45.74 4.88
C PRO A 24 -20.32 -44.95 4.17
N VAL A 25 -20.62 -44.46 2.98
CA VAL A 25 -19.86 -43.35 2.36
C VAL A 25 -20.02 -42.21 3.36
N GLY A 26 -19.06 -42.12 4.29
CA GLY A 26 -18.98 -40.98 5.17
C GLY A 26 -19.02 -39.77 4.24
N ALA A 27 -19.99 -38.92 4.43
CA ALA A 27 -20.06 -37.65 3.73
C ALA A 27 -18.73 -36.90 3.98
N GLN A 28 -17.75 -37.12 3.07
CA GLN A 28 -16.60 -36.24 3.00
C GLN A 28 -17.19 -34.90 2.68
N GLY A 29 -17.22 -34.00 3.68
CA GLY A 29 -17.72 -32.64 3.51
C GLY A 29 -17.09 -32.06 2.26
N ASN A 30 -17.88 -31.32 1.48
CA ASN A 30 -17.40 -30.61 0.30
C ASN A 30 -16.14 -29.81 0.69
N THR A 31 -15.04 -29.92 -0.06
CA THR A 31 -13.78 -29.23 0.21
C THR A 31 -13.98 -27.71 0.41
N ALA A 32 -14.91 -27.11 -0.33
CA ALA A 32 -15.26 -25.69 -0.15
C ALA A 32 -15.88 -25.40 1.22
N GLU A 33 -16.70 -26.32 1.75
CA GLU A 33 -17.31 -26.17 3.07
C GLU A 33 -16.28 -26.31 4.19
N GLN A 34 -15.31 -27.20 4.02
CA GLN A 34 -14.19 -27.35 4.96
C GLN A 34 -13.31 -26.08 4.97
N LEU A 35 -12.99 -25.54 3.79
CA LEU A 35 -12.23 -24.30 3.66
C LEU A 35 -12.98 -23.12 4.31
N LEU A 36 -14.28 -23.01 4.08
CA LEU A 36 -15.10 -21.95 4.69
C LEU A 36 -15.16 -22.11 6.23
N THR A 37 -15.27 -23.32 6.72
CA THR A 37 -15.26 -23.59 8.16
C THR A 37 -13.93 -23.20 8.80
N GLN A 38 -12.82 -23.54 8.15
CA GLN A 38 -11.49 -23.16 8.61
C GLN A 38 -11.32 -21.64 8.57
N TRP A 39 -11.71 -21.01 7.46
CA TRP A 39 -11.65 -19.56 7.32
C TRP A 39 -12.47 -18.84 8.40
N ASN A 40 -13.70 -19.28 8.67
CA ASN A 40 -14.52 -18.73 9.74
C ASN A 40 -13.82 -18.80 11.11
N LYS A 41 -13.16 -19.93 11.41
CA LYS A 41 -12.42 -20.12 12.65
C LYS A 41 -11.22 -19.16 12.77
N ASP A 42 -10.51 -18.95 11.66
CA ASP A 42 -9.24 -18.23 11.66
C ASP A 42 -9.42 -16.72 11.51
N VAL A 43 -10.55 -16.25 10.95
CA VAL A 43 -10.75 -14.84 10.57
C VAL A 43 -11.90 -14.17 11.32
N VAL A 44 -13.06 -14.83 11.45
CA VAL A 44 -14.22 -14.20 12.07
C VAL A 44 -14.00 -13.92 13.55
N GLY A 45 -14.34 -12.72 14.00
CA GLY A 45 -14.16 -12.28 15.39
C GLY A 45 -12.75 -11.82 15.75
N LYS A 46 -11.78 -11.94 14.83
CA LYS A 46 -10.41 -11.45 14.99
C LYS A 46 -10.36 -9.94 15.12
N THR A 47 -9.30 -9.44 15.72
CA THR A 47 -9.11 -8.01 16.01
C THR A 47 -7.96 -7.46 15.17
N ILE A 48 -8.25 -6.44 14.36
CA ILE A 48 -7.25 -5.68 13.58
C ILE A 48 -7.25 -4.24 14.04
N VAL A 49 -6.07 -3.71 14.37
CA VAL A 49 -5.90 -2.29 14.74
C VAL A 49 -5.03 -1.60 13.69
N TYR A 50 -5.51 -0.48 13.18
CA TYR A 50 -4.79 0.39 12.26
C TYR A 50 -4.25 1.62 12.98
N ILE A 51 -2.94 1.85 12.87
CA ILE A 51 -2.24 3.02 13.43
C ILE A 51 -1.60 3.78 12.25
N PRO A 52 -2.29 4.79 11.68
CA PRO A 52 -1.69 5.69 10.68
C PRO A 52 -0.79 6.72 11.35
N VAL A 53 0.09 7.40 10.60
CA VAL A 53 0.78 8.62 11.10
C VAL A 53 -0.21 9.72 11.45
N THR A 54 -1.34 9.79 10.78
CA THR A 54 -2.54 10.58 11.11
C THR A 54 -3.75 10.02 10.39
N TYR A 55 -4.93 10.14 10.97
CA TYR A 55 -6.19 9.80 10.29
C TYR A 55 -6.85 11.01 9.61
N ASN A 56 -6.30 12.20 9.81
CA ASN A 56 -6.84 13.44 9.25
C ASN A 56 -6.44 13.68 7.79
N ALA A 57 -5.41 12.97 7.27
CA ALA A 57 -5.03 13.07 5.87
C ALA A 57 -5.99 12.28 4.96
N PRO A 58 -6.29 12.77 3.74
CA PRO A 58 -7.18 12.07 2.80
C PRO A 58 -6.75 10.64 2.51
N LEU A 59 -5.47 10.40 2.24
CA LEU A 59 -4.90 9.08 1.93
C LEU A 59 -5.17 8.06 3.04
N THR A 60 -4.78 8.38 4.27
CA THR A 60 -4.91 7.48 5.41
C THR A 60 -6.36 7.24 5.82
N ARG A 61 -7.21 8.22 5.56
CA ARG A 61 -8.65 8.09 5.74
C ARG A 61 -9.27 7.13 4.73
N ILE A 62 -8.87 7.20 3.45
CA ILE A 62 -9.30 6.27 2.40
C ILE A 62 -8.93 4.85 2.82
N TRP A 63 -7.68 4.60 3.25
CA TRP A 63 -7.28 3.29 3.74
C TRP A 63 -8.15 2.80 4.89
N GLY A 64 -8.29 3.60 5.95
CA GLY A 64 -9.04 3.20 7.14
C GLY A 64 -10.51 2.94 6.86
N GLN A 65 -11.19 3.79 6.08
CA GLN A 65 -12.59 3.60 5.72
C GLN A 65 -12.79 2.35 4.86
N ARG A 66 -11.91 2.10 3.90
CA ARG A 66 -11.99 0.89 3.07
C ARG A 66 -11.74 -0.37 3.88
N MET A 67 -10.71 -0.38 4.73
CA MET A 67 -10.43 -1.51 5.63
C MET A 67 -11.58 -1.77 6.61
N GLN A 68 -12.15 -0.71 7.19
CA GLN A 68 -13.30 -0.83 8.10
C GLN A 68 -14.52 -1.46 7.42
N MET A 69 -14.79 -1.07 6.16
CA MET A 69 -15.89 -1.63 5.37
C MET A 69 -15.65 -3.13 5.11
N ILE A 70 -14.43 -3.51 4.72
CA ILE A 70 -14.06 -4.92 4.48
C ILE A 70 -14.17 -5.71 5.77
N ALA A 71 -13.59 -5.22 6.86
CA ALA A 71 -13.63 -5.86 8.18
C ALA A 71 -15.08 -6.14 8.63
N GLY A 72 -15.98 -5.18 8.44
CA GLY A 72 -17.40 -5.36 8.75
C GLY A 72 -18.05 -6.50 7.97
N ARG A 73 -17.70 -6.68 6.71
CA ARG A 73 -18.20 -7.79 5.86
C ARG A 73 -17.63 -9.14 6.27
N LEU A 74 -16.40 -9.15 6.76
CA LEU A 74 -15.67 -10.36 7.17
C LEU A 74 -15.91 -10.75 8.64
N GLY A 75 -16.66 -9.96 9.39
CA GLY A 75 -16.88 -10.18 10.82
C GLY A 75 -15.63 -9.93 11.68
N ILE A 76 -14.68 -9.13 11.18
CA ILE A 76 -13.46 -8.72 11.88
C ILE A 76 -13.76 -7.48 12.75
N LYS A 77 -13.24 -7.45 13.97
CA LYS A 77 -13.25 -6.28 14.84
C LYS A 77 -12.14 -5.33 14.43
N PHE A 78 -12.49 -4.21 13.82
CA PHE A 78 -11.54 -3.22 13.31
C PHE A 78 -11.59 -1.94 14.12
N SER A 79 -10.43 -1.39 14.45
CA SER A 79 -10.34 -0.09 15.12
C SER A 79 -9.14 0.72 14.62
N ILE A 80 -9.23 2.04 14.80
CA ILE A 80 -8.21 2.99 14.35
C ILE A 80 -7.69 3.75 15.56
N ARG A 81 -6.37 3.99 15.61
CA ARG A 81 -5.71 4.83 16.63
C ARG A 81 -4.98 5.97 15.93
N ASP A 82 -5.45 7.18 16.12
CA ASP A 82 -4.90 8.37 15.46
C ASP A 82 -3.87 9.09 16.37
N PRO A 83 -2.58 9.07 16.01
CA PRO A 83 -1.56 9.83 16.69
C PRO A 83 -1.53 11.31 16.28
N ASN A 84 -2.20 11.68 15.19
CA ASN A 84 -2.29 13.06 14.68
C ASN A 84 -0.92 13.69 14.38
N PHE A 85 -0.05 12.98 13.64
CA PHE A 85 1.33 13.35 13.31
C PHE A 85 2.28 13.49 14.52
N ASP A 86 1.86 13.06 15.70
CA ASP A 86 2.72 13.04 16.88
C ASP A 86 3.40 11.66 16.99
N THR A 87 4.70 11.62 16.64
CA THR A 87 5.50 10.40 16.63
C THR A 87 5.64 9.76 18.03
N GLN A 88 5.72 10.56 19.09
CA GLN A 88 5.79 10.04 20.46
C GLN A 88 4.45 9.40 20.86
N ARG A 89 3.35 10.05 20.50
CA ARG A 89 2.01 9.50 20.72
C ARG A 89 1.79 8.22 19.93
N GLU A 90 2.33 8.13 18.69
CA GLU A 90 2.24 6.92 17.87
C GLU A 90 2.94 5.73 18.55
N GLU A 91 4.14 5.94 19.08
CA GLU A 91 4.85 4.92 19.85
C GLU A 91 4.05 4.50 21.09
N GLN A 92 3.49 5.45 21.86
CA GLN A 92 2.66 5.14 23.02
C GLN A 92 1.38 4.37 22.66
N LEU A 93 0.74 4.70 21.55
CA LEU A 93 -0.43 3.98 21.05
C LEU A 93 -0.06 2.55 20.67
N LEU A 94 1.05 2.36 19.95
CA LEU A 94 1.53 1.02 19.57
C LEU A 94 1.84 0.16 20.81
N GLU A 95 2.53 0.71 21.82
CA GLU A 95 2.78 0.01 23.10
C GLU A 95 1.48 -0.34 23.84
N SER A 96 0.51 0.56 23.83
CA SER A 96 -0.80 0.30 24.43
C SER A 96 -1.53 -0.85 23.72
N GLU A 97 -1.50 -0.88 22.39
CA GLU A 97 -2.13 -1.95 21.62
C GLU A 97 -1.40 -3.29 21.79
N ILE A 98 -0.07 -3.30 21.92
CA ILE A 98 0.67 -4.54 22.26
C ILE A 98 0.14 -5.15 23.56
N ASN A 99 -0.12 -4.33 24.58
CA ASN A 99 -0.69 -4.80 25.85
C ASN A 99 -2.15 -5.27 25.72
N GLN A 100 -2.93 -4.77 24.76
CA GLN A 100 -4.30 -5.22 24.48
C GLN A 100 -4.36 -6.49 23.63
N HIS A 101 -3.23 -6.84 23.01
CA HIS A 101 -3.03 -8.09 22.27
C HIS A 101 -4.03 -8.31 21.12
N PRO A 102 -4.14 -7.40 20.14
CA PRO A 102 -4.91 -7.65 18.93
C PRO A 102 -4.26 -8.78 18.12
N ASP A 103 -5.02 -9.38 17.19
CA ASP A 103 -4.47 -10.42 16.31
C ASP A 103 -3.53 -9.83 15.23
N VAL A 104 -3.84 -8.64 14.72
CA VAL A 104 -3.03 -7.94 13.70
C VAL A 104 -2.92 -6.45 14.01
N LEU A 105 -1.73 -5.91 13.84
CA LEU A 105 -1.45 -4.46 13.80
C LEU A 105 -1.08 -4.04 12.37
N ILE A 106 -1.74 -3.01 11.85
CA ILE A 106 -1.38 -2.36 10.59
C ILE A 106 -0.78 -0.99 10.94
N VAL A 107 0.50 -0.77 10.62
CA VAL A 107 1.27 0.38 11.11
C VAL A 107 1.85 1.18 9.94
N HIS A 108 1.65 2.49 9.97
CA HIS A 108 2.21 3.45 9.01
C HIS A 108 3.34 4.23 9.68
N ASN A 109 4.59 3.77 9.55
CA ASN A 109 5.72 4.31 10.30
C ASN A 109 6.03 5.76 9.94
N PRO A 110 6.29 6.65 10.92
CA PRO A 110 6.69 8.03 10.65
C PRO A 110 8.11 8.12 10.09
N ASN A 111 9.01 7.23 10.54
CA ASN A 111 10.39 7.10 10.04
C ASN A 111 10.92 5.67 10.25
N VAL A 112 12.12 5.40 9.75
CA VAL A 112 12.68 4.03 9.75
C VAL A 112 13.06 3.50 11.15
N GLN A 113 13.13 4.32 12.18
CA GLN A 113 13.72 3.94 13.47
C GLN A 113 12.73 3.83 14.62
N VAL A 114 11.84 4.81 14.77
CA VAL A 114 11.07 5.03 16.00
C VAL A 114 10.25 3.82 16.41
N LEU A 115 9.48 3.23 15.50
CA LEU A 115 8.61 2.11 15.83
C LEU A 115 9.27 0.72 15.68
N ALA A 116 10.51 0.65 15.19
CA ALA A 116 11.16 -0.62 14.85
C ALA A 116 11.22 -1.61 16.03
N SER A 117 11.56 -1.12 17.22
CA SER A 117 11.64 -1.97 18.42
C SER A 117 10.26 -2.36 18.96
N ALA A 118 9.28 -1.47 18.87
CA ALA A 118 7.91 -1.76 19.29
C ALA A 118 7.26 -2.79 18.34
N ILE A 119 7.47 -2.68 17.02
CA ILE A 119 7.02 -3.67 16.03
C ILE A 119 7.62 -5.04 16.34
N GLN A 120 8.92 -5.11 16.67
CA GLN A 120 9.54 -6.38 17.06
C GLN A 120 8.92 -6.96 18.33
N ARG A 121 8.62 -6.14 19.33
CA ARG A 121 7.92 -6.60 20.56
C ARG A 121 6.50 -7.08 20.29
N ALA A 122 5.78 -6.44 19.38
CA ALA A 122 4.45 -6.89 18.97
C ALA A 122 4.48 -8.33 18.42
N GLU A 123 5.40 -8.62 17.52
CA GLU A 123 5.57 -9.99 16.96
C GLU A 123 6.04 -10.99 18.02
N GLN A 124 6.95 -10.60 18.93
CA GLN A 124 7.35 -11.45 20.06
C GLN A 124 6.18 -11.76 21.01
N ALA A 125 5.25 -10.81 21.15
CA ALA A 125 4.01 -11.00 21.90
C ALA A 125 2.97 -11.87 21.17
N GLY A 126 3.21 -12.27 19.92
CA GLY A 126 2.30 -13.11 19.15
C GLY A 126 1.29 -12.34 18.31
N ILE A 127 1.58 -11.09 17.97
CA ILE A 127 0.73 -10.20 17.17
C ILE A 127 1.35 -10.08 15.77
N TYR A 128 0.59 -10.34 14.72
CA TYR A 128 1.07 -10.08 13.34
C TYR A 128 1.17 -8.58 13.06
N VAL A 129 2.22 -8.18 12.33
CA VAL A 129 2.42 -6.78 11.96
C VAL A 129 2.54 -6.60 10.45
N VAL A 130 1.67 -5.74 9.90
CA VAL A 130 1.68 -5.26 8.52
C VAL A 130 2.13 -3.81 8.50
N GLN A 131 3.22 -3.48 7.82
CA GLN A 131 3.65 -2.11 7.61
C GLN A 131 3.11 -1.59 6.27
N ILE A 132 2.68 -0.34 6.22
CA ILE A 132 2.13 0.29 5.01
C ILE A 132 3.01 1.44 4.53
N ASN A 133 3.34 1.48 3.24
CA ASN A 133 4.12 2.48 2.49
C ASN A 133 5.47 2.87 3.10
N MET A 134 5.52 3.19 4.36
CA MET A 134 6.73 3.60 5.08
C MET A 134 7.18 2.46 5.99
N ALA A 135 8.18 1.69 5.54
CA ALA A 135 8.74 0.60 6.31
C ALA A 135 9.65 1.12 7.43
N SER A 136 9.67 0.42 8.57
CA SER A 136 10.72 0.60 9.56
C SER A 136 11.99 -0.18 9.15
N ARG A 137 13.10 0.03 9.85
CA ARG A 137 14.31 -0.79 9.69
C ARG A 137 14.12 -2.25 10.15
N TYR A 138 13.05 -2.53 10.90
CA TYR A 138 12.70 -3.88 11.30
C TYR A 138 11.80 -4.52 10.25
N LYS A 139 12.16 -5.72 9.79
CA LYS A 139 11.40 -6.48 8.81
C LYS A 139 10.27 -7.23 9.52
N SER A 140 9.04 -6.72 9.41
CA SER A 140 7.85 -7.35 9.99
C SER A 140 7.29 -8.48 9.13
N ASP A 141 6.19 -9.10 9.58
CA ASP A 141 5.51 -10.18 8.86
C ASP A 141 5.09 -9.77 7.45
N ALA A 142 4.65 -8.53 7.27
CA ALA A 142 4.27 -8.06 5.95
C ALA A 142 4.56 -6.56 5.74
N PHE A 143 4.75 -6.23 4.47
CA PHE A 143 4.78 -4.88 3.95
C PHE A 143 3.80 -4.76 2.78
N VAL A 144 2.98 -3.72 2.78
CA VAL A 144 2.13 -3.33 1.65
C VAL A 144 2.49 -1.90 1.24
N GLY A 145 2.78 -1.65 -0.02
CA GLY A 145 3.16 -0.30 -0.44
C GLY A 145 3.63 -0.24 -1.88
N VAL A 146 4.34 0.82 -2.23
CA VAL A 146 5.02 0.95 -3.51
C VAL A 146 6.50 0.62 -3.38
N GLN A 147 7.19 0.44 -4.51
CA GLN A 147 8.65 0.44 -4.56
C GLN A 147 9.14 1.88 -4.65
N PRO A 148 9.62 2.50 -3.57
CA PRO A 148 9.88 3.94 -3.60
C PRO A 148 11.04 4.32 -4.51
N ASN A 149 12.02 3.43 -4.73
CA ASN A 149 13.12 3.68 -5.67
C ASN A 149 12.63 3.70 -7.12
N GLU A 150 11.74 2.78 -7.49
CA GLU A 150 11.12 2.74 -8.80
C GLU A 150 10.24 3.97 -9.02
N LEU A 151 9.38 4.28 -8.05
CA LEU A 151 8.56 5.49 -8.08
C LEU A 151 9.40 6.74 -8.29
N GLY A 152 10.48 6.90 -7.52
CA GLY A 152 11.38 8.06 -7.64
C GLY A 152 12.08 8.14 -8.99
N ALA A 153 12.45 6.99 -9.57
CA ALA A 153 13.05 6.94 -10.91
C ALA A 153 12.04 7.31 -11.99
N ASP A 154 10.81 6.81 -11.91
CA ASP A 154 9.74 7.10 -12.87
C ASP A 154 9.35 8.59 -12.83
N MET A 155 9.19 9.15 -11.64
CA MET A 155 8.92 10.58 -11.46
C MET A 155 10.05 11.45 -12.04
N ALA A 156 11.30 11.10 -11.76
CA ALA A 156 12.45 11.84 -12.27
C ALA A 156 12.57 11.73 -13.80
N GLN A 157 12.24 10.58 -14.37
CA GLN A 157 12.19 10.42 -15.83
C GLN A 157 11.11 11.33 -16.44
N GLY A 158 9.91 11.39 -15.84
CA GLY A 158 8.86 12.33 -16.26
C GLY A 158 9.32 13.79 -16.23
N VAL A 159 10.07 14.17 -15.18
CA VAL A 159 10.69 15.51 -15.08
C VAL A 159 11.70 15.75 -16.20
N VAL A 160 12.58 14.78 -16.48
CA VAL A 160 13.58 14.87 -17.56
C VAL A 160 12.89 15.03 -18.92
N ASP A 161 11.86 14.22 -19.19
CA ASP A 161 11.11 14.28 -20.45
C ASP A 161 10.41 15.62 -20.65
N ALA A 162 9.96 16.24 -19.57
CA ALA A 162 9.25 17.50 -19.61
C ALA A 162 10.17 18.74 -19.59
N CYS A 163 11.37 18.62 -19.02
CA CYS A 163 12.28 19.75 -18.76
C CYS A 163 13.64 19.65 -19.47
N GLY A 164 13.99 18.50 -20.06
CA GLY A 164 15.29 18.33 -20.76
C GLY A 164 15.31 18.83 -22.21
N GLY A 165 14.16 19.26 -22.76
CA GLY A 165 14.06 19.69 -24.15
C GLY A 165 14.51 21.13 -24.40
N PRO A 166 14.74 21.49 -25.70
CA PRO A 166 15.09 22.87 -26.09
C PRO A 166 14.03 23.87 -25.62
N GLY A 167 14.49 25.02 -25.12
CA GLY A 167 13.62 26.10 -24.63
C GLY A 167 13.16 25.95 -23.18
N SER A 168 13.50 24.86 -22.52
CA SER A 168 13.37 24.72 -21.07
C SER A 168 14.50 25.47 -20.35
N SER A 169 14.27 25.90 -19.11
CA SER A 169 15.33 26.40 -18.22
C SER A 169 16.20 25.27 -17.66
N HIS A 170 15.76 24.03 -17.75
CA HIS A 170 16.36 22.84 -17.12
C HIS A 170 16.44 22.90 -15.58
N LYS A 171 15.88 23.94 -14.96
CA LYS A 171 15.88 24.13 -13.50
C LYS A 171 14.70 23.42 -12.86
N ILE A 172 14.97 22.62 -11.86
CA ILE A 172 13.94 21.90 -11.09
C ILE A 172 14.14 22.10 -9.59
N ALA A 173 13.07 21.94 -8.84
CA ALA A 173 13.11 21.91 -7.39
C ALA A 173 12.49 20.62 -6.85
N LEU A 174 13.06 20.10 -5.77
CA LEU A 174 12.57 18.92 -5.07
C LEU A 174 11.91 19.34 -3.76
N MET A 175 10.76 18.71 -3.44
CA MET A 175 10.05 18.93 -2.18
C MET A 175 9.84 17.57 -1.50
N ASP A 176 10.75 17.26 -0.58
CA ASP A 176 10.75 16.03 0.18
C ASP A 176 9.61 16.01 1.24
N GLY A 177 9.20 14.82 1.65
CA GLY A 177 8.38 14.63 2.84
C GLY A 177 9.23 14.67 4.11
N GLU A 178 9.04 13.70 5.01
CA GLU A 178 9.94 13.46 6.15
C GLU A 178 11.18 12.70 5.67
N VAL A 179 12.35 13.32 5.75
CA VAL A 179 13.60 12.84 5.12
C VAL A 179 14.12 11.51 5.68
N THR A 180 13.71 11.14 6.89
CA THR A 180 14.11 9.89 7.54
C THR A 180 13.09 8.76 7.34
N SER A 181 12.00 9.00 6.60
CA SER A 181 11.07 7.95 6.22
C SER A 181 11.67 7.06 5.11
N ALA A 182 11.35 5.77 5.13
CA ALA A 182 11.80 4.84 4.09
C ALA A 182 11.30 5.24 2.69
N TYR A 183 10.12 5.84 2.62
CA TYR A 183 9.51 6.32 1.39
C TYR A 183 10.32 7.46 0.77
N SER A 184 10.61 8.52 1.55
CA SER A 184 11.43 9.65 1.10
C SER A 184 12.85 9.23 0.70
N ILE A 185 13.49 8.39 1.52
CA ILE A 185 14.84 7.86 1.22
C ILE A 185 14.85 7.14 -0.13
N GLY A 186 13.88 6.26 -0.36
CA GLY A 186 13.80 5.49 -1.59
C GLY A 186 13.50 6.36 -2.82
N ILE A 187 12.52 7.26 -2.75
CA ILE A 187 12.21 8.19 -3.86
C ILE A 187 13.44 9.02 -4.21
N MET A 188 14.12 9.60 -3.21
CA MET A 188 15.34 10.36 -3.45
C MET A 188 16.43 9.53 -4.12
N GLN A 189 16.65 8.29 -3.68
CA GLN A 189 17.64 7.39 -4.28
C GLN A 189 17.31 7.10 -5.76
N GLY A 190 16.06 6.78 -6.06
CA GLY A 190 15.60 6.51 -7.42
C GLY A 190 15.73 7.75 -8.32
N ALA A 191 15.26 8.90 -7.86
CA ALA A 191 15.34 10.17 -8.57
C ALA A 191 16.78 10.57 -8.88
N MET A 192 17.67 10.51 -7.89
CA MET A 192 19.07 10.85 -8.09
C MET A 192 19.82 9.89 -9.01
N ALA A 193 19.38 8.64 -9.09
CA ALA A 193 19.94 7.68 -10.06
C ALA A 193 19.61 8.07 -11.52
N VAL A 194 18.46 8.71 -11.75
CA VAL A 194 18.08 9.27 -13.06
C VAL A 194 18.79 10.59 -13.31
N PHE A 195 18.68 11.57 -12.41
CA PHE A 195 19.28 12.91 -12.61
C PHE A 195 20.79 12.88 -12.81
N LYS A 196 21.51 11.92 -12.21
CA LYS A 196 22.96 11.73 -12.48
C LYS A 196 23.28 11.40 -13.95
N LYS A 197 22.32 10.87 -14.70
CA LYS A 197 22.47 10.57 -16.14
C LYS A 197 22.08 11.77 -17.02
N HIS A 198 21.45 12.79 -16.44
CA HIS A 198 20.97 13.99 -17.09
C HIS A 198 21.57 15.25 -16.42
N PRO A 199 22.88 15.50 -16.62
CA PRO A 199 23.61 16.60 -15.96
C PRO A 199 23.18 17.99 -16.43
N ASP A 200 22.39 18.08 -17.49
CA ASP A 200 21.72 19.29 -17.96
C ASP A 200 20.58 19.72 -17.03
N ILE A 201 19.95 18.79 -16.30
CA ILE A 201 18.93 19.11 -15.30
C ILE A 201 19.59 19.65 -14.04
N GLN A 202 19.23 20.87 -13.66
CA GLN A 202 19.77 21.59 -12.52
C GLN A 202 18.80 21.55 -11.33
N ILE A 203 19.13 20.84 -10.26
CA ILE A 203 18.37 20.88 -9.01
C ILE A 203 18.75 22.17 -8.27
N VAL A 204 17.91 23.23 -8.39
CA VAL A 204 18.17 24.54 -7.77
C VAL A 204 17.71 24.62 -6.32
N SER A 205 16.87 23.69 -5.90
CA SER A 205 16.39 23.57 -4.51
C SER A 205 16.07 22.11 -4.17
N ASN A 206 16.41 21.70 -2.96
CA ASN A 206 15.99 20.43 -2.37
C ASN A 206 15.62 20.70 -0.91
N GLN A 207 14.33 20.64 -0.58
CA GLN A 207 13.81 21.00 0.73
C GLN A 207 12.78 19.96 1.18
N ALA A 208 12.64 19.78 2.50
CA ALA A 208 11.60 18.94 3.08
C ALA A 208 10.46 19.77 3.65
N ALA A 209 9.23 19.33 3.44
CA ALA A 209 8.04 19.94 4.02
C ALA A 209 7.37 19.07 5.10
N ASN A 210 7.93 17.89 5.39
CA ASN A 210 7.46 16.98 6.45
C ASN A 210 5.96 16.65 6.35
N TRP A 211 5.48 16.46 5.12
CA TRP A 211 4.07 16.17 4.80
C TRP A 211 3.10 17.33 5.09
N ASP A 212 3.61 18.54 5.37
CA ASP A 212 2.80 19.73 5.67
C ASP A 212 2.60 20.61 4.44
N THR A 213 1.34 20.83 4.08
CA THR A 213 0.93 21.65 2.93
C THR A 213 1.37 23.11 3.05
N LYS A 214 1.29 23.70 4.28
CA LYS A 214 1.64 25.10 4.49
C LYS A 214 3.15 25.30 4.39
N ILE A 215 3.93 24.40 4.97
CA ILE A 215 5.40 24.42 4.86
C ILE A 215 5.82 24.28 3.40
N ALA A 216 5.19 23.37 2.64
CA ALA A 216 5.44 23.20 1.22
C ALA A 216 5.13 24.50 0.43
N HIS A 217 4.00 25.15 0.72
CA HIS A 217 3.63 26.43 0.11
C HIS A 217 4.68 27.51 0.37
N ASP A 218 5.05 27.75 1.63
CA ASP A 218 5.94 28.85 2.02
C ASP A 218 7.35 28.67 1.41
N LYS A 219 7.85 27.43 1.43
CA LYS A 219 9.12 27.08 0.79
C LYS A 219 9.05 27.22 -0.74
N ALA A 220 7.97 26.74 -1.35
CA ALA A 220 7.78 26.88 -2.80
C ALA A 220 7.70 28.35 -3.24
N ALA A 221 6.98 29.18 -2.50
CA ALA A 221 6.91 30.62 -2.79
C ALA A 221 8.28 31.28 -2.79
N THR A 222 9.15 30.92 -1.83
CA THR A 222 10.54 31.43 -1.76
C THR A 222 11.37 30.99 -2.96
N VAL A 223 11.28 29.72 -3.36
CA VAL A 223 12.03 29.19 -4.50
C VAL A 223 11.56 29.81 -5.81
N LEU A 224 10.25 30.02 -5.99
CA LEU A 224 9.68 30.64 -7.19
C LEU A 224 10.08 32.10 -7.34
N GLN A 225 10.28 32.84 -6.22
CA GLN A 225 10.83 34.20 -6.25
C GLN A 225 12.30 34.20 -6.69
N ALA A 226 13.11 33.25 -6.24
CA ALA A 226 14.52 33.12 -6.59
C ALA A 226 14.73 32.58 -8.01
N HIS A 227 13.79 31.77 -8.50
CA HIS A 227 13.87 31.05 -9.78
C HIS A 227 12.54 31.18 -10.55
N PRO A 228 12.21 32.36 -11.07
CA PRO A 228 10.95 32.58 -11.80
C PRO A 228 10.89 31.84 -13.14
N ASP A 229 12.02 31.28 -13.58
CA ASP A 229 12.20 30.45 -14.76
C ASP A 229 12.21 28.93 -14.42
N LEU A 230 11.81 28.54 -13.19
CA LEU A 230 11.74 27.14 -12.79
C LEU A 230 10.89 26.33 -13.78
N CYS A 231 11.41 25.18 -14.25
CA CYS A 231 10.67 24.29 -15.13
C CYS A 231 9.72 23.39 -14.38
N ALA A 232 10.17 22.78 -13.29
CA ALA A 232 9.35 21.83 -12.54
C ALA A 232 9.63 21.80 -11.03
N TYR A 233 8.60 21.41 -10.30
CA TYR A 233 8.69 20.79 -8.97
C TYR A 233 8.48 19.30 -9.08
N MET A 234 9.22 18.53 -8.28
CA MET A 234 8.97 17.12 -8.00
C MET A 234 8.77 16.98 -6.49
N GLY A 235 7.57 16.57 -6.08
CA GLY A 235 7.20 16.43 -4.68
C GLY A 235 6.77 15.01 -4.33
N TRP A 236 6.79 14.66 -3.03
CA TRP A 236 6.66 13.28 -2.59
C TRP A 236 5.26 12.87 -2.16
N TRP A 237 4.30 13.79 -2.13
CA TRP A 237 2.90 13.46 -1.83
C TRP A 237 1.95 14.58 -2.22
N SER A 238 0.92 14.26 -2.99
CA SER A 238 -0.05 15.19 -3.55
C SER A 238 -0.76 16.08 -2.50
N GLY A 239 -0.99 15.56 -1.29
CA GLY A 239 -1.55 16.34 -0.19
C GLY A 239 -0.63 17.49 0.22
N GLN A 240 0.66 17.22 0.43
CA GLN A 240 1.69 18.22 0.69
C GLN A 240 1.87 19.16 -0.50
N ASP A 241 1.97 18.61 -1.72
CA ASP A 241 2.30 19.31 -2.94
C ASP A 241 1.17 20.22 -3.44
N SER A 242 -0.03 20.07 -2.88
CA SER A 242 -1.11 21.04 -3.05
C SER A 242 -0.69 22.43 -2.58
N GLY A 243 0.21 22.54 -1.61
CA GLY A 243 0.84 23.78 -1.19
C GLY A 243 1.74 24.38 -2.29
N ILE A 244 2.55 23.55 -2.96
CA ILE A 244 3.35 23.97 -4.12
C ILE A 244 2.44 24.51 -5.21
N ALA A 245 1.35 23.80 -5.54
CA ALA A 245 0.40 24.20 -6.56
C ALA A 245 -0.26 25.56 -6.25
N GLN A 246 -0.56 25.83 -4.98
CA GLN A 246 -1.08 27.13 -4.55
C GLN A 246 -0.03 28.25 -4.71
N ALA A 247 1.24 28.01 -4.36
CA ALA A 247 2.32 28.96 -4.53
C ALA A 247 2.57 29.28 -6.03
N VAL A 248 2.59 28.25 -6.89
CA VAL A 248 2.72 28.42 -8.35
C VAL A 248 1.58 29.26 -8.92
N ARG A 249 0.34 29.01 -8.49
CA ARG A 249 -0.83 29.79 -8.90
C ARG A 249 -0.74 31.25 -8.44
N GLN A 250 -0.37 31.49 -7.19
CA GLN A 250 -0.21 32.84 -6.63
C GLN A 250 0.90 33.63 -7.31
N ALA A 251 1.98 32.96 -7.73
CA ALA A 251 3.06 33.55 -8.48
C ALA A 251 2.71 33.86 -9.97
N GLY A 252 1.52 33.45 -10.45
CA GLY A 252 1.13 33.58 -11.85
C GLY A 252 1.91 32.71 -12.83
N LEU A 253 2.43 31.58 -12.33
CA LEU A 253 3.28 30.64 -13.07
C LEU A 253 2.53 29.33 -13.47
N LEU A 254 1.20 29.33 -13.34
CA LEU A 254 0.37 28.21 -13.78
C LEU A 254 0.61 27.93 -15.28
N GLY A 255 0.81 26.64 -15.61
CA GLY A 255 1.14 26.18 -16.96
C GLY A 255 2.60 26.41 -17.38
N LYS A 256 3.39 27.18 -16.62
CA LYS A 256 4.83 27.37 -16.84
C LYS A 256 5.66 26.45 -15.98
N VAL A 257 5.34 26.36 -14.69
CA VAL A 257 5.97 25.42 -13.74
C VAL A 257 5.16 24.15 -13.69
N LYS A 258 5.77 23.02 -14.02
CA LYS A 258 5.16 21.70 -13.99
C LYS A 258 5.32 21.09 -12.60
N ILE A 259 4.27 20.49 -12.05
CA ILE A 259 4.33 19.82 -10.74
C ILE A 259 4.12 18.34 -10.94
N PHE A 260 5.17 17.58 -10.65
CA PHE A 260 5.16 16.12 -10.57
C PHE A 260 4.97 15.72 -9.13
N THR A 261 3.98 14.89 -8.87
CA THR A 261 3.61 14.45 -7.53
C THR A 261 3.27 12.97 -7.51
N THR A 262 2.96 12.44 -6.35
CA THR A 262 2.51 11.07 -6.18
C THR A 262 1.50 10.99 -5.03
N GLY A 263 0.59 10.01 -5.09
CA GLY A 263 -0.43 9.85 -4.07
C GLY A 263 -1.33 8.66 -4.31
N GLY A 264 -2.34 8.52 -3.48
CA GLY A 264 -3.29 7.42 -3.54
C GLY A 264 -4.48 7.63 -4.49
N GLY A 265 -4.46 8.69 -5.32
CA GLY A 265 -5.61 9.08 -6.13
C GLY A 265 -6.68 9.77 -5.30
N GLU A 266 -6.29 10.57 -4.32
CA GLU A 266 -7.20 11.34 -3.48
C GLU A 266 -7.99 12.36 -4.33
N PRO A 267 -9.31 12.54 -4.08
CA PRO A 267 -10.14 13.42 -4.89
C PRO A 267 -9.58 14.82 -5.11
N PRO A 268 -9.00 15.51 -4.11
CA PRO A 268 -8.40 16.83 -4.34
C PRO A 268 -7.21 16.82 -5.32
N ALA A 269 -6.39 15.74 -5.32
CA ALA A 269 -5.27 15.62 -6.25
C ALA A 269 -5.76 15.47 -7.69
N CYS A 270 -6.83 14.73 -7.89
CA CYS A 270 -7.45 14.56 -9.19
C CYS A 270 -8.10 15.84 -9.73
N GLU A 271 -8.70 16.64 -8.85
CA GLU A 271 -9.17 17.97 -9.22
C GLU A 271 -7.99 18.86 -9.65
N TYR A 272 -6.85 18.77 -8.98
CA TYR A 272 -5.64 19.52 -9.33
C TYR A 272 -5.06 19.08 -10.69
N LEU A 273 -5.11 17.79 -11.01
CA LEU A 273 -4.76 17.28 -12.34
C LEU A 273 -5.69 17.86 -13.42
N THR A 274 -7.01 17.78 -13.22
CA THR A 274 -7.99 18.26 -14.21
C THR A 274 -7.94 19.78 -14.40
N GLN A 275 -7.55 20.53 -13.37
CA GLN A 275 -7.36 21.98 -13.41
C GLN A 275 -5.98 22.38 -13.96
N GLY A 276 -5.09 21.43 -14.26
CA GLY A 276 -3.73 21.68 -14.72
C GLY A 276 -2.81 22.26 -13.64
N LEU A 277 -3.17 22.14 -12.36
CA LEU A 277 -2.35 22.52 -11.23
C LEU A 277 -1.25 21.49 -10.96
N PHE A 278 -1.56 20.19 -11.08
CA PHE A 278 -0.56 19.14 -11.21
C PHE A 278 -0.37 18.80 -12.69
N TYR A 279 0.87 18.60 -13.08
CA TYR A 279 1.23 18.19 -14.43
C TYR A 279 1.07 16.67 -14.58
N GLU A 280 1.57 15.94 -13.59
CA GLU A 280 1.51 14.47 -13.52
C GLU A 280 1.47 14.00 -12.06
N ASP A 281 0.62 13.01 -11.77
CA ASP A 281 0.52 12.34 -10.49
C ASP A 281 0.77 10.83 -10.69
N PHE A 282 1.76 10.30 -10.01
CA PHE A 282 2.11 8.88 -10.02
C PHE A 282 1.26 8.15 -8.98
N ILE A 283 0.06 7.78 -9.40
CA ILE A 283 -0.98 7.25 -8.51
C ILE A 283 -0.72 5.78 -8.17
N TYR A 284 -0.67 5.48 -6.87
CA TYR A 284 -0.83 4.12 -6.34
C TYR A 284 -2.22 4.02 -5.70
N PRO A 285 -3.20 3.29 -6.29
CA PRO A 285 -4.59 3.39 -5.85
C PRO A 285 -4.77 3.04 -4.37
N ALA A 286 -5.16 4.02 -3.54
CA ALA A 286 -5.29 3.85 -2.09
C ALA A 286 -6.29 2.77 -1.70
N THR A 287 -7.39 2.62 -2.45
CA THR A 287 -8.38 1.55 -2.22
C THR A 287 -7.79 0.17 -2.48
N LEU A 288 -6.95 0.01 -3.51
CA LEU A 288 -6.25 -1.24 -3.78
C LEU A 288 -5.25 -1.57 -2.66
N GLN A 289 -4.53 -0.57 -2.14
CA GLN A 289 -3.65 -0.78 -0.98
C GLN A 289 -4.42 -1.25 0.25
N ALA A 290 -5.59 -0.66 0.50
CA ALA A 290 -6.45 -1.09 1.61
C ALA A 290 -6.95 -2.53 1.42
N ASP A 291 -7.35 -2.90 0.20
CA ASP A 291 -7.72 -4.28 -0.14
C ASP A 291 -6.55 -5.24 0.07
N GLN A 292 -5.33 -4.85 -0.36
CA GLN A 292 -4.11 -5.63 -0.15
C GLN A 292 -3.76 -5.78 1.34
N MET A 293 -3.87 -4.73 2.15
CA MET A 293 -3.65 -4.80 3.60
C MET A 293 -4.59 -5.80 4.27
N MET A 294 -5.88 -5.77 3.93
CA MET A 294 -6.87 -6.71 4.48
C MET A 294 -6.60 -8.14 4.01
N ALA A 295 -6.34 -8.35 2.71
CA ALA A 295 -6.03 -9.67 2.17
C ALA A 295 -4.76 -10.28 2.82
N VAL A 296 -3.72 -9.47 2.99
CA VAL A 296 -2.48 -9.91 3.68
C VAL A 296 -2.76 -10.23 5.14
N SER A 297 -3.57 -9.43 5.83
CA SER A 297 -3.97 -9.71 7.22
C SER A 297 -4.73 -11.03 7.33
N GLU A 298 -5.68 -11.30 6.41
CA GLU A 298 -6.39 -12.58 6.35
C GLU A 298 -5.44 -13.77 6.08
N MET A 299 -4.46 -13.60 5.18
CA MET A 299 -3.45 -14.62 4.91
C MET A 299 -2.60 -14.93 6.14
N LEU A 300 -2.16 -13.90 6.88
CA LEU A 300 -1.40 -14.08 8.12
C LEU A 300 -2.22 -14.84 9.17
N LEU A 301 -3.47 -14.46 9.39
CA LEU A 301 -4.38 -15.12 10.33
C LEU A 301 -4.60 -16.61 10.00
N GLN A 302 -4.65 -16.96 8.72
CA GLN A 302 -4.86 -18.34 8.24
C GLN A 302 -3.56 -19.13 8.14
N SER A 303 -2.39 -18.49 8.17
CA SER A 303 -1.09 -19.14 7.92
C SER A 303 -0.71 -20.15 8.99
N GLY A 304 -1.18 -19.95 10.23
CA GLY A 304 -0.72 -20.68 11.41
C GLY A 304 0.77 -20.46 11.75
N ALA A 305 1.44 -19.56 11.03
CA ALA A 305 2.84 -19.22 11.28
C ALA A 305 2.96 -18.39 12.57
N LYS A 306 4.06 -18.52 13.26
CA LYS A 306 4.35 -17.66 14.40
C LYS A 306 4.65 -16.24 13.90
N PRO A 307 4.05 -15.17 14.48
CA PRO A 307 4.42 -13.80 14.15
C PRO A 307 5.93 -13.55 14.22
N GLY A 308 6.45 -12.76 13.29
CA GLY A 308 7.89 -12.52 13.12
C GLY A 308 8.65 -13.61 12.37
N THR A 309 7.96 -14.58 11.76
CA THR A 309 8.61 -15.66 10.99
C THR A 309 8.18 -15.72 9.52
N PHE A 310 7.12 -15.04 9.14
CA PHE A 310 6.57 -15.02 7.79
C PHE A 310 6.71 -13.61 7.19
N HIS A 311 7.61 -13.43 6.22
CA HIS A 311 7.92 -12.11 5.69
C HIS A 311 7.54 -12.01 4.23
N ILE A 312 6.52 -11.21 3.93
CA ILE A 312 6.04 -10.95 2.56
C ILE A 312 6.02 -9.45 2.25
N ALA A 313 6.14 -9.13 0.97
CA ALA A 313 5.91 -7.78 0.48
C ALA A 313 4.90 -7.81 -0.67
N VAL A 314 3.94 -6.92 -0.64
CA VAL A 314 2.96 -6.72 -1.70
C VAL A 314 3.12 -5.29 -2.23
N TYR A 315 3.54 -5.18 -3.48
CA TYR A 315 3.73 -3.89 -4.11
C TYR A 315 2.52 -3.48 -4.93
N THR A 316 2.01 -2.29 -4.63
CA THR A 316 0.92 -1.67 -5.38
C THR A 316 1.46 -1.10 -6.68
N PRO A 317 0.83 -1.36 -7.84
CA PRO A 317 1.28 -0.76 -9.10
C PRO A 317 1.12 0.76 -9.08
N ILE A 318 2.04 1.43 -9.76
CA ILE A 318 2.05 2.87 -9.96
C ILE A 318 1.50 3.18 -11.34
N VAL A 319 0.61 4.16 -11.43
CA VAL A 319 -0.03 4.59 -12.68
C VAL A 319 0.26 6.07 -12.92
N PRO A 320 1.17 6.42 -13.85
CA PRO A 320 1.39 7.79 -14.26
C PRO A 320 0.11 8.41 -14.84
N THR A 321 -0.39 9.45 -14.19
CA THR A 321 -1.69 10.04 -14.46
C THR A 321 -1.57 11.54 -14.72
N THR A 322 -2.15 11.99 -15.82
CA THR A 322 -2.20 13.38 -16.26
C THR A 322 -3.65 13.81 -16.48
N ALA A 323 -3.91 15.07 -16.74
CA ALA A 323 -5.25 15.56 -17.12
C ALA A 323 -5.85 14.84 -18.35
N LYS A 324 -5.01 14.17 -19.18
CA LYS A 324 -5.48 13.49 -20.40
C LYS A 324 -5.98 12.07 -20.16
N ASN A 325 -5.47 11.38 -19.13
CA ASN A 325 -5.79 10.00 -18.85
C ASN A 325 -6.41 9.75 -17.46
N VAL A 326 -6.63 10.81 -16.68
CA VAL A 326 -7.34 10.72 -15.41
C VAL A 326 -8.78 10.26 -15.63
N THR A 327 -9.22 9.27 -14.87
CA THR A 327 -10.57 8.70 -14.93
C THR A 327 -11.21 8.71 -13.54
N ALA A 328 -12.52 8.50 -13.49
CA ALA A 328 -13.23 8.34 -12.22
C ALA A 328 -12.69 7.16 -11.36
N THR A 329 -12.05 6.16 -11.99
CA THR A 329 -11.42 5.04 -11.30
C THR A 329 -10.00 5.33 -10.82
N SER A 330 -9.30 6.29 -11.45
CA SER A 330 -8.01 6.78 -10.96
C SER A 330 -8.18 7.56 -9.65
N CYS A 331 -9.32 8.21 -9.50
CA CYS A 331 -9.67 9.13 -8.44
C CYS A 331 -10.80 8.53 -7.63
N THR A 332 -10.49 7.57 -6.80
CA THR A 332 -11.53 6.82 -6.08
C THR A 332 -12.16 7.69 -5.00
N PRO A 333 -13.41 8.14 -5.14
CA PRO A 333 -14.15 8.65 -4.00
C PRO A 333 -14.33 7.48 -3.03
N VAL A 334 -14.05 7.72 -1.76
CA VAL A 334 -14.55 6.85 -0.70
C VAL A 334 -16.06 6.82 -0.85
N SER A 335 -16.63 5.71 -1.30
CA SER A 335 -18.07 5.61 -1.32
C SER A 335 -18.56 5.65 0.12
N SER A 336 -19.13 6.79 0.49
CA SER A 336 -19.94 6.92 1.69
C SER A 336 -21.24 6.13 1.44
N LYS A 337 -21.21 4.79 1.58
CA LYS A 337 -22.42 3.98 1.79
C LYS A 337 -22.04 2.68 2.48
#